data_486cc32c282a40440177bc45b3d05d3d
#
_entry.id   486cc32c282a40440177bc45b3d05d3d
#
_cell.length_a   1.000
_cell.length_b   1.000
_cell.length_c   1.000
_cell.angle_alpha   90.00
_cell.angle_beta   90.00
_cell.angle_gamma   90.00
#
_symmetry.space_group_name_H-M   'P 1'
#
loop_
_entity.id
_entity.type
_entity.pdbx_description
1 polymer ?
#
loop_
_entity_poly.entity_id
_entity_poly.type
_entity_poly.pdbx_seq_one_letter_code
_entity_poly.pdbx_strand_id
1 'polypeptide(L)'
;QIARRQRQMCIETAYHQRIQSELARIKHQFGYALLFDAHSIASVIPRLFDGRLPDLNLGTNGGASCAAALSDRLVDCCQKQSPFSHVLNGRFKGGYITRAYGQPDANIHAVQLELAQVNYMNEMAPYAYAEEKAPQLQALLRSLLENMLDWADSHYQ
;
A
#
# COMPACT_ATOMS: atom_id res chain seq x y z
N GLN A 1 21.84 -25.64 -4.82
CA GLN A 1 20.71 -25.17 -3.98
C GLN A 1 21.18 -24.24 -2.85
N ILE A 2 22.25 -24.56 -2.14
CA ILE A 2 22.78 -23.72 -1.03
C ILE A 2 23.20 -22.33 -1.54
N ALA A 3 23.96 -22.25 -2.62
CA ALA A 3 24.41 -20.97 -3.19
C ALA A 3 23.26 -20.11 -3.73
N ARG A 4 22.15 -20.72 -4.16
CA ARG A 4 20.93 -19.98 -4.57
C ARG A 4 20.19 -19.40 -3.37
N ARG A 5 20.05 -20.18 -2.29
CA ARG A 5 19.46 -19.71 -1.02
C ARG A 5 20.27 -18.60 -0.38
N GLN A 6 21.60 -18.73 -0.37
CA GLN A 6 22.50 -17.68 0.16
C GLN A 6 22.38 -16.38 -0.64
N ARG A 7 22.34 -16.43 -1.97
CA ARG A 7 22.15 -15.24 -2.81
C ARG A 7 20.79 -14.60 -2.59
N GLN A 8 19.73 -15.39 -2.47
CA GLN A 8 18.39 -14.88 -2.16
C GLN A 8 18.35 -14.19 -0.80
N MET A 9 18.92 -14.80 0.25
CA MET A 9 19.03 -14.18 1.57
C MET A 9 19.81 -12.86 1.54
N CYS A 10 20.91 -12.77 0.79
CA CYS A 10 21.67 -11.53 0.65
C CYS A 10 20.86 -10.42 -0.03
N ILE A 11 20.09 -10.73 -1.07
CA ILE A 11 19.23 -9.77 -1.78
C ILE A 11 18.10 -9.30 -0.85
N GLU A 12 17.41 -10.22 -0.18
CA GLU A 12 16.35 -9.90 0.76
C GLU A 12 16.88 -9.03 1.91
N THR A 13 18.03 -9.37 2.48
CA THR A 13 18.67 -8.58 3.54
C THR A 13 19.01 -7.17 3.06
N ALA A 14 19.63 -7.02 1.88
CA ALA A 14 20.00 -5.72 1.33
C ALA A 14 18.77 -4.86 1.04
N TYR A 15 17.69 -5.46 0.51
CA TYR A 15 16.42 -4.79 0.25
C TYR A 15 15.79 -4.25 1.55
N HIS A 16 15.69 -5.08 2.57
CA HIS A 16 15.14 -4.69 3.87
C HIS A 16 16.00 -3.65 4.60
N GLN A 17 17.32 -3.79 4.52
CA GLN A 17 18.25 -2.78 5.06
C GLN A 17 18.05 -1.42 4.37
N ARG A 18 17.82 -1.41 3.06
CA ARG A 18 17.55 -0.16 2.33
C ARG A 18 16.27 0.51 2.80
N ILE A 19 15.16 -0.24 2.93
CA ILE A 19 13.89 0.30 3.45
C ILE A 19 14.11 0.89 4.85
N GLN A 20 14.75 0.14 5.75
CA GLN A 20 15.02 0.61 7.12
C GLN A 20 15.85 1.89 7.14
N SER A 21 16.91 1.96 6.33
CA SER A 21 17.78 3.13 6.22
C SER A 21 17.01 4.36 5.72
N GLU A 22 16.14 4.21 4.72
CA GLU A 22 15.34 5.31 4.20
C GLU A 22 14.28 5.77 5.21
N LEU A 23 13.59 4.86 5.88
CA LEU A 23 12.63 5.21 6.92
C LEU A 23 13.33 5.95 8.08
N ALA A 24 14.50 5.48 8.51
CA ALA A 24 15.28 6.15 9.55
C ALA A 24 15.74 7.55 9.11
N ARG A 25 16.22 7.68 7.86
CA ARG A 25 16.65 8.96 7.29
C ARG A 25 15.51 9.97 7.22
N ILE A 26 14.32 9.53 6.69
CA ILE A 26 13.14 10.39 6.58
C ILE A 26 12.66 10.81 7.97
N LYS A 27 12.53 9.85 8.88
CA LYS A 27 12.13 10.14 10.26
C LYS A 27 13.09 11.09 10.96
N HIS A 28 14.41 10.93 10.78
CA HIS A 28 15.40 11.85 11.35
C HIS A 28 15.24 13.28 10.80
N GLN A 29 14.91 13.41 9.52
CA GLN A 29 14.77 14.71 8.85
C GLN A 29 13.47 15.42 9.22
N PHE A 30 12.34 14.68 9.31
CA PHE A 30 10.98 15.25 9.41
C PHE A 30 10.29 14.93 10.75
N GLY A 31 10.88 14.09 11.61
CA GLY A 31 10.27 13.63 12.86
C GLY A 31 9.33 12.42 12.70
N TYR A 32 8.93 12.10 11.47
CA TYR A 32 8.07 10.98 11.12
C TYR A 32 8.47 10.35 9.78
N ALA A 33 7.90 9.19 9.46
CA ALA A 33 8.01 8.57 8.14
C ALA A 33 6.69 7.93 7.72
N LEU A 34 6.34 8.08 6.44
CA LEU A 34 5.20 7.43 5.81
C LEU A 34 5.70 6.40 4.81
N LEU A 35 5.18 5.17 4.89
CA LEU A 35 5.47 4.08 3.97
C LEU A 35 4.18 3.67 3.25
N PHE A 36 4.12 3.90 1.96
CA PHE A 36 3.05 3.42 1.10
C PHE A 36 3.53 2.20 0.31
N ASP A 37 3.01 1.02 0.67
CA ASP A 37 3.39 -0.27 0.09
C ASP A 37 2.41 -0.61 -1.05
N ALA A 38 2.78 -0.28 -2.28
CA ALA A 38 1.92 -0.35 -3.45
C ALA A 38 2.01 -1.72 -4.15
N HIS A 39 0.88 -2.43 -4.18
CA HIS A 39 0.71 -3.74 -4.80
C HIS A 39 -0.45 -3.75 -5.79
N SER A 40 -0.45 -4.74 -6.67
CA SER A 40 -1.61 -5.06 -7.51
C SER A 40 -1.68 -6.56 -7.79
N ILE A 41 -2.91 -7.05 -7.95
CA ILE A 41 -3.19 -8.46 -8.22
C ILE A 41 -4.39 -8.59 -9.15
N ALA A 42 -4.51 -9.71 -9.86
CA ALA A 42 -5.68 -9.99 -10.69
C ALA A 42 -6.98 -9.93 -9.86
N SER A 43 -8.03 -9.36 -10.46
CA SER A 43 -9.30 -9.12 -9.77
C SER A 43 -10.04 -10.40 -9.38
N VAL A 44 -9.76 -11.53 -10.02
CA VAL A 44 -10.34 -12.84 -9.74
C VAL A 44 -9.25 -13.89 -9.62
N ILE A 45 -9.05 -14.42 -8.41
CA ILE A 45 -8.08 -15.50 -8.15
C ILE A 45 -8.75 -16.56 -7.25
N PRO A 46 -9.42 -17.57 -7.80
CA PRO A 46 -10.22 -18.53 -7.02
C PRO A 46 -9.46 -19.29 -5.94
N ARG A 47 -8.13 -19.48 -6.11
CA ARG A 47 -7.28 -20.12 -5.09
C ARG A 47 -7.00 -19.25 -3.86
N LEU A 48 -7.28 -17.94 -3.92
CA LEU A 48 -6.98 -16.98 -2.84
C LEU A 48 -8.24 -16.41 -2.20
N PHE A 49 -9.30 -16.21 -2.99
CA PHE A 49 -10.57 -15.64 -2.53
C PHE A 49 -11.70 -15.99 -3.49
N ASP A 50 -12.94 -15.97 -3.00
CA ASP A 50 -14.14 -16.17 -3.79
C ASP A 50 -14.58 -14.86 -4.46
N GLY A 51 -15.09 -14.96 -5.68
CA GLY A 51 -15.63 -13.85 -6.45
C GLY A 51 -14.57 -12.86 -6.93
N ARG A 52 -14.96 -11.59 -7.02
CA ARG A 52 -14.09 -10.49 -7.45
C ARG A 52 -13.60 -9.69 -6.27
N LEU A 53 -12.31 -9.37 -6.29
CA LEU A 53 -11.66 -8.47 -5.31
C LEU A 53 -12.23 -7.04 -5.44
N PRO A 54 -12.49 -6.33 -4.33
CA PRO A 54 -12.69 -4.89 -4.36
C PRO A 54 -11.55 -4.17 -5.11
N ASP A 55 -11.88 -3.05 -5.76
CA ASP A 55 -10.90 -2.35 -6.59
C ASP A 55 -9.68 -1.84 -5.80
N LEU A 56 -9.93 -1.39 -4.56
CA LEU A 56 -8.92 -0.85 -3.62
C LEU A 56 -8.99 -1.62 -2.30
N ASN A 57 -7.90 -2.26 -1.93
CA ASN A 57 -7.80 -2.99 -0.67
C ASN A 57 -6.71 -2.35 0.19
N LEU A 58 -7.13 -1.49 1.12
CA LEU A 58 -6.24 -0.86 2.08
C LEU A 58 -5.92 -1.82 3.21
N GLY A 59 -4.65 -1.96 3.54
CA GLY A 59 -4.15 -2.82 4.62
C GLY A 59 -3.31 -2.03 5.61
N THR A 60 -3.70 -2.08 6.88
CA THR A 60 -3.03 -1.40 7.99
C THR A 60 -2.66 -2.36 9.13
N ASN A 61 -2.48 -3.66 8.80
CA ASN A 61 -2.25 -4.72 9.78
C ASN A 61 -3.31 -4.73 10.91
N GLY A 62 -4.58 -4.58 10.51
CA GLY A 62 -5.68 -4.51 11.47
C GLY A 62 -5.67 -3.24 12.34
N GLY A 63 -5.07 -2.15 11.85
CA GLY A 63 -4.91 -0.89 12.57
C GLY A 63 -3.58 -0.75 13.30
N ALA A 64 -2.71 -1.77 13.30
CA ALA A 64 -1.47 -1.76 14.07
C ALA A 64 -0.28 -1.08 13.36
N SER A 65 -0.37 -0.81 12.04
CA SER A 65 0.76 -0.28 11.27
C SER A 65 0.70 1.22 10.99
N CYS A 66 -0.40 1.88 11.31
CA CYS A 66 -0.53 3.34 11.20
C CYS A 66 -1.55 3.88 12.20
N ALA A 67 -1.54 5.20 12.42
CA ALA A 67 -2.54 5.87 13.25
C ALA A 67 -3.95 5.68 12.69
N ALA A 68 -4.95 5.50 13.56
CA ALA A 68 -6.35 5.34 13.17
C ALA A 68 -6.85 6.53 12.32
N ALA A 69 -6.53 7.76 12.73
CA ALA A 69 -6.90 8.97 12.01
C ALA A 69 -6.35 9.02 10.57
N LEU A 70 -5.16 8.44 10.32
CA LEU A 70 -4.63 8.29 8.95
C LEU A 70 -5.45 7.29 8.14
N SER A 71 -5.73 6.10 8.69
CA SER A 71 -6.53 5.09 8.00
C SER A 71 -7.95 5.59 7.70
N ASP A 72 -8.60 6.28 8.65
CA ASP A 72 -9.94 6.86 8.48
C ASP A 72 -9.93 7.90 7.35
N ARG A 73 -8.93 8.78 7.31
CA ARG A 73 -8.78 9.78 6.25
C ARG A 73 -8.63 9.14 4.86
N LEU A 74 -7.89 8.04 4.73
CA LEU A 74 -7.74 7.33 3.47
C LEU A 74 -9.03 6.62 3.03
N VAL A 75 -9.77 6.03 3.96
CA VAL A 75 -11.09 5.46 3.68
C VAL A 75 -12.05 6.55 3.21
N ASP A 76 -12.09 7.67 3.90
CA ASP A 76 -12.89 8.85 3.52
C ASP A 76 -12.55 9.37 2.11
N CYS A 77 -11.25 9.40 1.77
CA CYS A 77 -10.79 9.76 0.43
C CYS A 77 -11.34 8.80 -0.62
N CYS A 78 -11.27 7.48 -0.38
CA CYS A 78 -11.85 6.49 -1.28
C CYS A 78 -13.37 6.66 -1.42
N GLN A 79 -14.10 6.94 -0.34
CA GLN A 79 -15.56 7.11 -0.37
C GLN A 79 -16.00 8.34 -1.15
N LYS A 80 -15.30 9.48 -0.98
CA LYS A 80 -15.72 10.78 -1.52
C LYS A 80 -15.33 10.99 -2.98
N GLN A 81 -14.25 10.38 -3.44
CA GLN A 81 -13.61 10.73 -4.73
C GLN A 81 -13.70 9.61 -5.77
N SER A 82 -14.40 8.51 -5.49
CA SER A 82 -14.14 7.31 -6.25
C SER A 82 -15.40 6.55 -6.65
N PRO A 83 -15.52 6.13 -7.93
CA PRO A 83 -16.44 5.08 -8.34
C PRO A 83 -15.89 3.69 -8.00
N PHE A 84 -14.65 3.58 -7.49
CA PHE A 84 -13.99 2.32 -7.19
C PHE A 84 -14.49 1.76 -5.86
N SER A 85 -14.80 0.47 -5.83
CA SER A 85 -15.08 -0.26 -4.60
C SER A 85 -13.82 -0.34 -3.74
N HIS A 86 -13.97 -0.23 -2.42
CA HIS A 86 -12.83 -0.28 -1.49
C HIS A 86 -13.16 -1.04 -0.21
N VAL A 87 -12.12 -1.50 0.46
CA VAL A 87 -12.21 -2.14 1.77
C VAL A 87 -10.94 -1.85 2.57
N LEU A 88 -11.12 -1.65 3.89
CA LEU A 88 -10.01 -1.55 4.84
C LEU A 88 -9.85 -2.88 5.58
N ASN A 89 -8.63 -3.43 5.59
CA ASN A 89 -8.28 -4.67 6.30
C ASN A 89 -9.18 -5.88 5.94
N GLY A 90 -9.62 -5.98 4.69
CA GLY A 90 -10.38 -7.10 4.19
C GLY A 90 -9.52 -8.34 3.99
N ARG A 91 -9.50 -8.90 2.78
CA ARG A 91 -8.66 -10.06 2.43
C ARG A 91 -7.16 -9.74 2.57
N PHE A 92 -6.75 -8.55 2.17
CA PHE A 92 -5.38 -8.06 2.25
C PHE A 92 -5.25 -7.04 3.39
N LYS A 93 -4.70 -7.48 4.53
CA LYS A 93 -4.56 -6.66 5.73
C LYS A 93 -3.20 -5.97 5.85
N GLY A 94 -2.32 -6.20 4.91
CA GLY A 94 -0.93 -5.78 4.93
C GLY A 94 0.05 -6.96 4.95
N GLY A 95 1.04 -6.91 4.06
CA GLY A 95 2.10 -7.90 3.93
C GLY A 95 3.20 -7.74 4.98
N TYR A 96 4.34 -8.39 4.72
CA TYR A 96 5.49 -8.33 5.63
C TYR A 96 5.98 -6.90 5.84
N ILE A 97 6.11 -6.11 4.77
CA ILE A 97 6.60 -4.72 4.81
C ILE A 97 5.73 -3.87 5.73
N THR A 98 4.41 -3.90 5.52
CA THR A 98 3.45 -3.17 6.36
C THR A 98 3.57 -3.55 7.83
N ARG A 99 3.64 -4.86 8.13
CA ARG A 99 3.73 -5.35 9.51
C ARG A 99 5.07 -5.09 10.18
N ALA A 100 6.17 -5.22 9.43
CA ALA A 100 7.52 -5.10 9.98
C ALA A 100 7.93 -3.65 10.22
N TYR A 101 7.47 -2.73 9.37
CA TYR A 101 7.93 -1.35 9.39
C TYR A 101 6.91 -0.34 9.93
N GLY A 102 5.62 -0.66 9.92
CA GLY A 102 4.60 0.18 10.57
C GLY A 102 4.77 0.15 12.09
N GLN A 103 5.20 1.27 12.66
CA GLN A 103 5.44 1.47 14.10
C GLN A 103 4.90 2.86 14.47
N PRO A 104 3.57 3.04 14.57
CA PRO A 104 2.96 4.35 14.82
C PRO A 104 3.45 5.01 16.11
N ASP A 105 3.71 4.23 17.16
CA ASP A 105 4.28 4.75 18.42
C ASP A 105 5.71 5.30 18.25
N ALA A 106 6.37 4.93 17.17
CA ALA A 106 7.67 5.45 16.77
C ALA A 106 7.58 6.42 15.59
N ASN A 107 6.40 7.01 15.31
CA ASN A 107 6.14 7.93 14.21
C ASN A 107 6.50 7.36 12.82
N ILE A 108 6.33 6.06 12.62
CA ILE A 108 6.47 5.40 11.31
C ILE A 108 5.13 4.75 10.96
N HIS A 109 4.46 5.27 9.95
CA HIS A 109 3.15 4.78 9.54
C HIS A 109 3.25 4.05 8.20
N ALA A 110 2.79 2.81 8.15
CA ALA A 110 2.80 1.99 6.95
C ALA A 110 1.37 1.63 6.53
N VAL A 111 1.06 1.87 5.27
CA VAL A 111 -0.21 1.49 4.63
C VAL A 111 0.09 0.72 3.37
N GLN A 112 -0.48 -0.47 3.23
CA GLN A 112 -0.47 -1.21 1.97
C GLN A 112 -1.71 -0.85 1.16
N LEU A 113 -1.54 -0.74 -0.15
CA LEU A 113 -2.64 -0.74 -1.10
C LEU A 113 -2.48 -1.92 -2.05
N GLU A 114 -3.46 -2.83 -2.08
CA GLU A 114 -3.57 -3.88 -3.08
C GLU A 114 -4.65 -3.49 -4.10
N LEU A 115 -4.26 -3.22 -5.34
CA LEU A 115 -5.15 -2.84 -6.43
C LEU A 115 -5.63 -4.06 -7.21
N ALA A 116 -6.91 -4.09 -7.58
CA ALA A 116 -7.39 -5.00 -8.63
C ALA A 116 -6.90 -4.50 -10.00
N GLN A 117 -6.11 -5.32 -10.70
CA GLN A 117 -5.43 -4.98 -11.96
C GLN A 117 -6.40 -4.56 -13.08
N VAL A 118 -7.63 -5.06 -13.08
CA VAL A 118 -8.67 -4.72 -14.06
C VAL A 118 -8.95 -3.20 -14.16
N ASN A 119 -8.55 -2.42 -13.16
CA ASN A 119 -8.77 -0.97 -13.12
C ASN A 119 -7.76 -0.16 -13.93
N TYR A 120 -6.65 -0.79 -14.38
CA TYR A 120 -5.65 -0.11 -15.19
C TYR A 120 -5.06 -0.96 -16.31
N MET A 121 -5.44 -2.26 -16.41
CA MET A 121 -4.98 -3.14 -17.46
C MET A 121 -6.02 -4.20 -17.82
N ASN A 122 -5.86 -4.82 -18.98
CA ASN A 122 -6.59 -6.03 -19.33
C ASN A 122 -5.95 -7.23 -18.63
N GLU A 123 -6.73 -7.99 -17.88
CA GLU A 123 -6.25 -9.18 -17.15
C GLU A 123 -6.14 -10.43 -18.04
N MET A 124 -6.47 -10.33 -19.33
CA MET A 124 -6.24 -11.35 -20.34
C MET A 124 -5.06 -10.98 -21.25
N ALA A 125 -4.35 -12.00 -21.75
CA ALA A 125 -3.25 -11.76 -22.70
C ALA A 125 -3.74 -10.92 -23.90
N PRO A 126 -2.97 -9.93 -24.34
CA PRO A 126 -1.56 -9.60 -24.02
C PRO A 126 -1.37 -8.68 -22.80
N TYR A 127 -2.32 -8.59 -21.87
CA TYR A 127 -2.23 -7.78 -20.63
C TYR A 127 -2.00 -6.28 -20.92
N ALA A 128 -2.68 -5.77 -21.93
CA ALA A 128 -2.52 -4.38 -22.36
C ALA A 128 -2.95 -3.39 -21.28
N TYR A 129 -2.21 -2.30 -21.18
CA TYR A 129 -2.57 -1.17 -20.33
C TYR A 129 -3.89 -0.54 -20.82
N ALA A 130 -4.77 -0.18 -19.90
CA ALA A 130 -6.09 0.39 -20.20
C ALA A 130 -6.04 1.93 -20.07
N GLU A 131 -5.64 2.60 -21.15
CA GLU A 131 -5.43 4.05 -21.19
C GLU A 131 -6.69 4.84 -20.84
N GLU A 132 -7.87 4.31 -21.13
CA GLU A 132 -9.16 4.94 -20.84
C GLU A 132 -9.58 4.86 -19.37
N LYS A 133 -9.07 3.88 -18.60
CA LYS A 133 -9.41 3.64 -17.18
C LYS A 133 -8.35 4.20 -16.24
N ALA A 134 -7.09 4.04 -16.58
CA ALA A 134 -5.97 4.36 -15.73
C ALA A 134 -5.92 5.81 -15.23
N PRO A 135 -6.29 6.85 -16.00
CA PRO A 135 -6.24 8.23 -15.53
C PRO A 135 -7.11 8.50 -14.29
N GLN A 136 -8.28 7.87 -14.21
CA GLN A 136 -9.16 8.02 -13.05
C GLN A 136 -8.58 7.36 -11.80
N LEU A 137 -7.98 6.18 -11.95
CA LEU A 137 -7.25 5.52 -10.86
C LEU A 137 -6.03 6.33 -10.43
N GLN A 138 -5.25 6.87 -11.39
CA GLN A 138 -4.09 7.70 -11.09
C GLN A 138 -4.45 8.96 -10.30
N ALA A 139 -5.58 9.61 -10.63
CA ALA A 139 -6.08 10.76 -9.87
C ALA A 139 -6.39 10.39 -8.41
N LEU A 140 -7.05 9.24 -8.19
CA LEU A 140 -7.32 8.75 -6.85
C LEU A 140 -6.06 8.37 -6.08
N LEU A 141 -5.10 7.68 -6.72
CA LEU A 141 -3.81 7.35 -6.09
C LEU A 141 -3.05 8.60 -5.66
N ARG A 142 -3.03 9.64 -6.49
CA ARG A 142 -2.47 10.95 -6.14
C ARG A 142 -3.16 11.53 -4.90
N SER A 143 -4.50 11.55 -4.90
CA SER A 143 -5.27 12.05 -3.75
C SER A 143 -4.99 11.26 -2.47
N LEU A 144 -4.82 9.93 -2.54
CA LEU A 144 -4.44 9.14 -1.37
C LEU A 144 -3.07 9.56 -0.81
N LEU A 145 -2.07 9.73 -1.68
CA LEU A 145 -0.73 10.16 -1.26
C LEU A 145 -0.75 11.59 -0.68
N GLU A 146 -1.46 12.52 -1.32
CA GLU A 146 -1.64 13.88 -0.82
C GLU A 146 -2.33 13.88 0.55
N ASN A 147 -3.39 13.07 0.73
CA ASN A 147 -4.04 12.92 2.03
C ASN A 147 -3.13 12.34 3.12
N MET A 148 -2.19 11.45 2.78
CA MET A 148 -1.19 10.98 3.74
C MET A 148 -0.26 12.11 4.17
N LEU A 149 0.24 12.91 3.23
CA LEU A 149 1.13 14.04 3.51
C LEU A 149 0.43 15.12 4.33
N ASP A 150 -0.77 15.54 3.92
CA ASP A 150 -1.57 16.55 4.65
C ASP A 150 -1.92 16.11 6.07
N TRP A 151 -2.20 14.79 6.25
CA TRP A 151 -2.42 14.25 7.58
C TRP A 151 -1.16 14.39 8.44
N ALA A 152 -0.01 14.02 7.90
CA ALA A 152 1.25 14.09 8.64
C ALA A 152 1.62 15.54 8.97
N ASP A 153 1.48 16.46 8.02
CA ASP A 153 1.75 17.88 8.23
C ASP A 153 0.87 18.46 9.35
N SER A 154 -0.40 18.06 9.42
CA SER A 154 -1.31 18.52 10.48
C SER A 154 -1.11 17.80 11.81
N HIS A 155 -0.50 16.62 11.83
CA HIS A 155 -0.31 15.80 13.03
C HIS A 155 1.03 16.05 13.74
N TYR A 156 2.06 16.44 12.98
CA TYR A 156 3.43 16.60 13.47
C TYR A 156 3.93 18.06 13.50
N GLN A 157 3.11 19.02 13.10
CA GLN A 157 3.31 20.46 13.32
C GLN A 157 2.72 20.84 14.67
#